data_e8f0af134e2c2d6f9cc1659de73dfb07
#
_entry.id   e8f0af134e2c2d6f9cc1659de73dfb07
#
_cell.length_a   1.000
_cell.length_b   1.000
_cell.length_c   1.000
_cell.angle_alpha   90.00
_cell.angle_beta   90.00
_cell.angle_gamma   90.00
#
_symmetry.space_group_name_H-M   'P 1'
#
loop_
_entity.id
_entity.type
_entity.pdbx_description
1 polymer ?
#
loop_
_entity_poly.entity_id
_entity_poly.type
_entity_poly.pdbx_seq_one_letter_code
_entity_poly.pdbx_strand_id
1 'polypeptide(L)'
;MGFFLNVHEGPMSISKFDKNSLKEGMILSNEPGYYKPGHFGIRIENLIFVYKKYKKLFFDNLTFVPIDFDLINKNLLNKSEKNYLCNYHKKIYNFYKNALDPNEKVWLKNLTNKFIEITLR
;
A
#
# COMPACT_ATOMS: atom_id res chain seq x y z
N MET A 1 5.43 4.05 -13.58
CA MET A 1 4.55 2.96 -14.05
C MET A 1 4.44 3.03 -15.54
N GLY A 2 4.78 1.94 -16.23
CA GLY A 2 4.78 1.91 -17.67
C GLY A 2 3.39 1.82 -18.26
N PHE A 3 3.20 2.45 -19.39
CA PHE A 3 1.95 2.40 -20.16
C PHE A 3 2.03 1.39 -21.31
N PHE A 4 3.22 1.19 -21.90
CA PHE A 4 3.32 0.53 -23.20
C PHE A 4 4.23 -0.70 -23.22
N LEU A 5 5.43 -0.62 -22.69
CA LEU A 5 6.46 -1.66 -22.86
C LEU A 5 6.86 -2.38 -21.57
N ASN A 6 7.08 -1.63 -20.50
CA ASN A 6 7.61 -2.17 -19.24
C ASN A 6 6.84 -1.64 -18.04
N VAL A 7 6.83 -2.42 -16.95
CA VAL A 7 6.29 -1.96 -15.66
C VAL A 7 7.01 -0.71 -15.19
N HIS A 8 8.33 -0.68 -15.34
CA HIS A 8 9.16 0.46 -14.96
C HIS A 8 9.57 1.25 -16.20
N GLU A 9 8.78 2.23 -16.56
CA GLU A 9 9.10 3.22 -17.59
C GLU A 9 9.37 4.56 -16.93
N GLY A 10 10.61 5.07 -17.16
CA GLY A 10 11.02 6.37 -16.62
C GLY A 10 10.18 7.54 -17.14
N PRO A 11 10.55 8.78 -16.78
CA PRO A 11 11.82 9.15 -16.13
C PRO A 11 11.81 9.12 -14.59
N MET A 12 10.69 8.84 -13.93
CA MET A 12 10.55 8.94 -12.47
C MET A 12 10.75 7.61 -11.76
N SER A 13 11.35 7.68 -10.56
CA SER A 13 11.42 6.55 -9.62
C SER A 13 11.39 7.00 -8.16
N ILE A 14 11.08 6.06 -7.25
CA ILE A 14 11.25 6.26 -5.79
C ILE A 14 12.64 5.74 -5.43
N SER A 15 13.65 6.55 -5.66
CA SER A 15 15.05 6.20 -5.40
C SER A 15 15.82 7.38 -4.84
N LYS A 16 16.76 7.11 -3.92
CA LYS A 16 17.69 8.13 -3.42
C LYS A 16 18.67 8.64 -4.49
N PHE A 17 18.81 7.89 -5.58
CA PHE A 17 19.74 8.20 -6.67
C PHE A 17 19.04 8.87 -7.85
N ASP A 18 17.71 8.91 -7.88
CA ASP A 18 16.96 9.57 -8.93
C ASP A 18 17.01 11.09 -8.74
N LYS A 19 17.34 11.79 -9.82
CA LYS A 19 17.41 13.26 -9.86
C LYS A 19 16.14 13.91 -10.44
N ASN A 20 15.21 13.08 -10.94
CA ASN A 20 13.98 13.58 -11.52
C ASN A 20 12.99 13.97 -10.44
N SER A 21 12.53 15.19 -10.47
CA SER A 21 11.48 15.68 -9.55
C SER A 21 10.14 15.04 -9.89
N LEU A 22 9.43 14.58 -8.86
CA LEU A 22 8.07 14.10 -9.02
C LEU A 22 7.13 15.25 -9.39
N LYS A 23 6.14 14.96 -10.22
CA LYS A 23 5.11 15.90 -10.67
C LYS A 23 3.72 15.32 -10.41
N GLU A 24 2.74 16.20 -10.25
CA GLU A 24 1.34 15.82 -10.14
C GLU A 24 0.90 14.96 -11.34
N GLY A 25 0.11 13.92 -11.07
CA GLY A 25 -0.37 12.95 -12.05
C GLY A 25 0.57 11.78 -12.33
N MET A 26 1.81 11.80 -11.81
CA MET A 26 2.72 10.66 -11.96
C MET A 26 2.23 9.44 -11.16
N ILE A 27 2.35 8.26 -11.78
CA ILE A 27 2.02 6.97 -11.17
C ILE A 27 3.32 6.19 -11.00
N LEU A 28 3.52 5.65 -9.78
CA LEU A 28 4.70 4.88 -9.43
C LEU A 28 4.29 3.59 -8.70
N SER A 29 5.15 2.58 -8.75
CA SER A 29 5.10 1.46 -7.81
C SER A 29 5.85 1.82 -6.53
N ASN A 30 5.24 1.57 -5.39
CA ASN A 30 5.88 1.62 -4.08
C ASN A 30 6.02 0.19 -3.59
N GLU A 31 7.21 -0.38 -3.74
CA GLU A 31 7.46 -1.82 -3.63
C GLU A 31 8.68 -2.16 -2.75
N PRO A 32 8.70 -1.75 -1.48
CA PRO A 32 9.76 -2.13 -0.57
C PRO A 32 9.79 -3.64 -0.37
N GLY A 33 10.99 -4.21 -0.42
CA GLY A 33 11.18 -5.65 -0.26
C GLY A 33 12.42 -5.99 0.54
N TYR A 34 12.39 -7.15 1.19
CA TYR A 34 13.53 -7.76 1.85
C TYR A 34 13.76 -9.15 1.27
N TYR A 35 15.01 -9.43 0.90
CA TYR A 35 15.38 -10.68 0.26
C TYR A 35 16.58 -11.30 0.97
N LYS A 36 16.41 -12.51 1.49
CA LYS A 36 17.47 -13.29 2.13
C LYS A 36 17.90 -14.41 1.17
N PRO A 37 19.10 -14.35 0.56
CA PRO A 37 19.57 -15.35 -0.40
C PRO A 37 19.48 -16.77 0.16
N GLY A 38 18.94 -17.70 -0.65
CA GLY A 38 18.76 -19.10 -0.28
C GLY A 38 17.66 -19.40 0.74
N HIS A 39 16.89 -18.38 1.19
CA HIS A 39 15.83 -18.54 2.20
C HIS A 39 14.47 -18.04 1.72
N PHE A 40 14.26 -16.72 1.66
CA PHE A 40 12.97 -16.14 1.31
C PHE A 40 13.08 -14.69 0.82
N GLY A 41 12.02 -14.22 0.17
CA GLY A 41 11.80 -12.81 -0.14
C GLY A 41 10.40 -12.38 0.30
N ILE A 42 10.30 -11.16 0.79
CA ILE A 42 9.01 -10.52 1.15
C ILE A 42 8.98 -9.16 0.47
N ARG A 43 7.86 -8.86 -0.23
CA ARG A 43 7.59 -7.55 -0.83
C ARG A 43 6.18 -7.13 -0.46
N ILE A 44 6.01 -5.85 -0.15
CA ILE A 44 4.71 -5.20 -0.08
C ILE A 44 4.68 -4.18 -1.20
N GLU A 45 3.67 -4.25 -2.07
CA GLU A 45 3.60 -3.40 -3.24
C GLU A 45 2.22 -2.76 -3.38
N ASN A 46 2.23 -1.45 -3.62
CA ASN A 46 1.07 -0.69 -4.05
C ASN A 46 1.45 0.23 -5.21
N LEU A 47 0.54 0.41 -6.16
CA LEU A 47 0.60 1.55 -7.04
C LEU A 47 0.15 2.79 -6.30
N ILE A 48 0.89 3.86 -6.48
CA ILE A 48 0.58 5.17 -5.91
C ILE A 48 0.57 6.23 -7.01
N PHE A 49 -0.19 7.29 -6.80
CA PHE A 49 -0.17 8.44 -7.67
C PHE A 49 0.19 9.70 -6.89
N VAL A 50 0.83 10.63 -7.60
CA VAL A 50 1.21 11.94 -7.05
C VAL A 50 0.07 12.92 -7.27
N TYR A 51 -0.43 13.52 -6.19
CA TYR A 51 -1.40 14.60 -6.28
C TYR A 51 -0.93 15.85 -5.55
N LYS A 52 -1.48 17.01 -5.94
CA LYS A 52 -1.12 18.30 -5.36
C LYS A 52 -2.23 18.82 -4.47
N LYS A 53 -1.86 19.23 -3.24
CA LYS A 53 -2.77 19.88 -2.31
C LYS A 53 -1.99 20.96 -1.53
N TYR A 54 -2.58 22.15 -1.41
CA TYR A 54 -1.96 23.28 -0.72
C TYR A 54 -0.50 23.58 -1.17
N LYS A 55 -0.28 23.56 -2.50
CA LYS A 55 1.06 23.75 -3.14
C LYS A 55 2.12 22.69 -2.77
N LYS A 56 1.75 21.60 -2.10
CA LYS A 56 2.62 20.47 -1.76
C LYS A 56 2.19 19.22 -2.54
N LEU A 57 3.15 18.33 -2.81
CA LEU A 57 2.88 17.03 -3.40
C LEU A 57 2.67 15.99 -2.30
N PHE A 58 1.74 15.09 -2.56
CA PHE A 58 1.36 13.97 -1.71
C PHE A 58 1.22 12.72 -2.55
N PHE A 59 1.19 11.57 -1.89
CA PHE A 59 0.87 10.29 -2.50
C PHE A 59 -0.46 9.76 -1.98
N ASP A 60 -1.22 9.10 -2.85
CA ASP A 60 -2.33 8.23 -2.44
C ASP A 60 -2.26 6.92 -3.22
N ASN A 61 -2.89 5.87 -2.70
CA ASN A 61 -2.87 4.54 -3.29
C ASN A 61 -3.86 4.45 -4.47
N LEU A 62 -3.46 3.73 -5.51
CA LEU A 62 -4.31 3.30 -6.62
C LEU A 62 -4.76 1.86 -6.48
N THR A 63 -3.98 1.03 -5.78
CA THR A 63 -4.31 -0.37 -5.54
C THR A 63 -4.75 -0.58 -4.10
N PHE A 64 -5.76 -1.43 -3.90
CA PHE A 64 -6.37 -1.70 -2.60
C PHE A 64 -6.50 -3.21 -2.41
N VAL A 65 -5.39 -3.87 -2.04
CA VAL A 65 -5.33 -5.29 -1.72
C VAL A 65 -4.95 -5.44 -0.24
N PRO A 66 -5.63 -6.31 0.54
CA PRO A 66 -5.25 -6.55 1.92
C PRO A 66 -3.83 -7.07 2.04
N ILE A 67 -3.08 -6.48 2.96
CA ILE A 67 -1.74 -6.98 3.34
C ILE A 67 -1.93 -8.22 4.20
N ASP A 68 -1.05 -9.21 4.06
CA ASP A 68 -1.09 -10.42 4.89
C ASP A 68 -0.75 -10.06 6.35
N PHE A 69 -1.74 -10.20 7.22
CA PHE A 69 -1.63 -9.84 8.62
C PHE A 69 -0.70 -10.79 9.39
N ASP A 70 -0.65 -12.06 9.00
CA ASP A 70 0.08 -13.08 9.76
C ASP A 70 1.59 -12.97 9.56
N LEU A 71 2.04 -12.21 8.54
CA LEU A 71 3.44 -11.88 8.30
C LEU A 71 3.91 -10.61 9.01
N ILE A 72 3.05 -9.94 9.79
CA ILE A 72 3.36 -8.68 10.45
C ILE A 72 3.73 -8.89 11.91
N ASN A 73 4.95 -8.50 12.30
CA ASN A 73 5.32 -8.40 13.71
C ASN A 73 4.79 -7.08 14.31
N LYS A 74 3.64 -7.16 14.97
CA LYS A 74 2.94 -6.00 15.55
C LYS A 74 3.74 -5.24 16.61
N ASN A 75 4.68 -5.91 17.27
CA ASN A 75 5.49 -5.31 18.33
C ASN A 75 6.58 -4.37 17.77
N LEU A 76 6.92 -4.52 16.49
CA LEU A 76 7.89 -3.66 15.82
C LEU A 76 7.24 -2.40 15.21
N LEU A 77 5.90 -2.35 15.15
CA LEU A 77 5.18 -1.21 14.57
C LEU A 77 5.01 -0.09 15.59
N ASN A 78 5.37 1.11 15.20
CA ASN A 78 5.05 2.32 15.96
C ASN A 78 3.55 2.71 15.77
N LYS A 79 3.08 3.68 16.55
CA LYS A 79 1.68 4.14 16.53
C LYS A 79 1.25 4.68 15.17
N SER A 80 2.12 5.39 14.47
CA SER A 80 1.81 5.94 13.14
C SER A 80 1.62 4.84 12.09
N GLU A 81 2.48 3.82 12.13
CA GLU A 81 2.42 2.67 11.23
C GLU A 81 1.17 1.81 11.49
N LYS A 82 0.83 1.57 12.76
CA LYS A 82 -0.41 0.89 13.14
C LYS A 82 -1.64 1.66 12.61
N ASN A 83 -1.67 2.98 12.79
CA ASN A 83 -2.75 3.82 12.29
C ASN A 83 -2.84 3.81 10.76
N TYR A 84 -1.71 3.84 10.07
CA TYR A 84 -1.67 3.75 8.61
C TYR A 84 -2.29 2.43 8.14
N LEU A 85 -1.84 1.29 8.67
CA LEU A 85 -2.37 -0.03 8.32
C LEU A 85 -3.87 -0.15 8.61
N CYS A 86 -4.32 0.34 9.77
CA CYS A 86 -5.74 0.36 10.12
C CYS A 86 -6.57 1.17 9.10
N ASN A 87 -6.13 2.38 8.77
CA ASN A 87 -6.84 3.26 7.84
C ASN A 87 -6.83 2.70 6.41
N TYR A 88 -5.72 2.10 5.98
CA TYR A 88 -5.61 1.45 4.69
C TYR A 88 -6.62 0.30 4.55
N HIS A 89 -6.70 -0.59 5.56
CA HIS A 89 -7.63 -1.72 5.53
C HIS A 89 -9.11 -1.31 5.68
N LYS A 90 -9.39 -0.23 6.43
CA LYS A 90 -10.74 0.39 6.43
C LYS A 90 -11.13 0.92 5.05
N LYS A 91 -10.19 1.56 4.34
CA LYS A 91 -10.44 2.01 2.96
C LYS A 91 -10.77 0.81 2.04
N ILE A 92 -10.00 -0.30 2.13
CA ILE A 92 -10.25 -1.52 1.34
C ILE A 92 -11.66 -2.03 1.57
N TYR A 93 -12.04 -2.27 2.83
CA TYR A 93 -13.39 -2.76 3.13
C TYR A 93 -14.48 -1.83 2.60
N ASN A 94 -14.34 -0.52 2.82
CA ASN A 94 -15.32 0.45 2.35
C ASN A 94 -15.43 0.53 0.83
N PHE A 95 -14.33 0.30 0.13
CA PHE A 95 -14.29 0.33 -1.33
C PHE A 95 -15.02 -0.87 -1.94
N TYR A 96 -14.81 -2.08 -1.39
CA TYR A 96 -15.33 -3.29 -2.00
C TYR A 96 -16.65 -3.81 -1.41
N LYS A 97 -17.03 -3.43 -0.19
CA LYS A 97 -18.18 -3.99 0.54
C LYS A 97 -19.51 -4.02 -0.21
N ASN A 98 -19.71 -3.16 -1.20
CA ASN A 98 -20.95 -3.10 -2.00
C ASN A 98 -20.87 -3.89 -3.31
N ALA A 99 -19.67 -4.33 -3.71
CA ALA A 99 -19.44 -5.13 -4.91
C ALA A 99 -19.29 -6.65 -4.62
N LEU A 100 -19.13 -7.00 -3.34
CA LEU A 100 -18.92 -8.38 -2.88
C LEU A 100 -20.24 -9.06 -2.52
N ASP A 101 -20.30 -10.37 -2.71
CA ASP A 101 -21.38 -11.20 -2.18
C ASP A 101 -21.37 -11.24 -0.62
N PRO A 102 -22.44 -11.76 0.04
CA PRO A 102 -22.52 -11.78 1.50
C PRO A 102 -21.35 -12.53 2.18
N ASN A 103 -20.88 -13.64 1.62
CA ASN A 103 -19.81 -14.46 2.20
C ASN A 103 -18.45 -13.77 2.05
N GLU A 104 -18.17 -13.27 0.86
CA GLU A 104 -16.97 -12.49 0.56
C GLU A 104 -16.88 -11.23 1.43
N LYS A 105 -18.00 -10.56 1.63
CA LYS A 105 -18.08 -9.38 2.48
C LYS A 105 -17.76 -9.69 3.94
N VAL A 106 -18.27 -10.81 4.47
CA VAL A 106 -17.95 -11.27 5.82
C VAL A 106 -16.46 -11.63 5.92
N TRP A 107 -15.93 -12.34 4.94
CA TRP A 107 -14.51 -12.70 4.87
C TRP A 107 -13.62 -11.44 4.87
N LEU A 108 -13.89 -10.49 3.97
CA LEU A 108 -13.11 -9.26 3.89
C LEU A 108 -13.20 -8.43 5.18
N LYS A 109 -14.38 -8.37 5.80
CA LYS A 109 -14.57 -7.69 7.08
C LYS A 109 -13.72 -8.30 8.18
N ASN A 110 -13.72 -9.63 8.30
CA ASN A 110 -12.94 -10.35 9.31
C ASN A 110 -11.44 -10.11 9.11
N LEU A 111 -10.98 -10.17 7.86
CA LEU A 111 -9.58 -9.94 7.51
C LEU A 111 -9.15 -8.50 7.85
N THR A 112 -9.95 -7.50 7.49
CA THR A 112 -9.62 -6.09 7.74
C THR A 112 -9.76 -5.69 9.21
N ASN A 113 -10.63 -6.34 9.99
CA ASN A 113 -10.80 -6.08 11.42
C ASN A 113 -9.55 -6.42 12.24
N LYS A 114 -8.75 -7.40 11.84
CA LYS A 114 -7.47 -7.71 12.49
C LYS A 114 -6.57 -6.48 12.60
N PHE A 115 -6.60 -5.59 11.60
CA PHE A 115 -5.82 -4.35 11.58
C PHE A 115 -6.40 -3.24 12.44
N ILE A 116 -7.69 -3.29 12.76
CA ILE A 116 -8.30 -2.36 13.71
C ILE A 116 -7.85 -2.72 15.13
N GLU A 117 -7.81 -4.00 15.44
CA GLU A 117 -7.44 -4.50 16.77
C GLU A 117 -6.01 -4.15 17.18
N ILE A 118 -5.06 -4.07 16.22
CA ILE A 118 -3.68 -3.70 16.56
C ILE A 118 -3.52 -2.25 17.01
N THR A 119 -4.50 -1.39 16.76
CA THR A 119 -4.47 0.01 17.21
C THR A 119 -5.05 0.18 18.62
N LEU A 120 -5.75 -0.85 19.13
CA LEU A 120 -6.41 -0.82 20.43
C LEU A 120 -5.51 -1.34 21.57
N ARG A 121 -4.36 -1.89 21.20
CA ARG A 121 -3.34 -2.42 22.11
C ARG A 121 -2.03 -1.64 21.91
#